data_e6d45961411a91b6d17af7466c617ea1
#
_entry.id   e6d45961411a91b6d17af7466c617ea1
#
_cell.length_a   1.000
_cell.length_b   1.000
_cell.length_c   1.000
_cell.angle_alpha   90.00
_cell.angle_beta   90.00
_cell.angle_gamma   90.00
#
_symmetry.space_group_name_H-M   'P 1'
#
loop_
_entity.id
_entity.type
_entity.pdbx_description
1 polymer ?
#
loop_
_entity_poly.entity_id
_entity_poly.type
_entity_poly.pdbx_seq_one_letter_code
_entity_poly.pdbx_strand_id
1 'polypeptide(L)'
;MKRLSVLLSAFVFLVFPLFAQSGSRTGAKVPAITVEMLDGREVKISKCRGDVVLLSFWATWCKPCLRELNEMPEKILRRFEGRKFTMIAIAKGEPRERVAEKVAQLRKQGVVFPVGLDPYEKISQLLGDERIPQLVIIGPDTRVRYHEVGYTPERLDEAAEIIEKLLNEQP
;
A
#
# COMPACT_ATOMS: atom_id res chain seq x y z
N MET A 1 -45.74 -53.01 -30.57
CA MET A 1 -44.45 -52.43 -30.86
C MET A 1 -44.42 -51.04 -30.22
N LYS A 2 -43.88 -50.93 -28.99
CA LYS A 2 -43.81 -49.66 -28.24
C LYS A 2 -42.40 -49.03 -28.46
N ARG A 3 -42.36 -47.85 -29.08
CA ARG A 3 -41.11 -47.07 -29.27
C ARG A 3 -40.83 -46.31 -27.99
N LEU A 4 -39.74 -46.66 -27.31
CA LEU A 4 -39.24 -45.99 -26.13
C LEU A 4 -38.30 -44.83 -26.61
N SER A 5 -38.81 -43.59 -26.51
CA SER A 5 -37.99 -42.38 -26.79
C SER A 5 -37.17 -42.03 -25.57
N VAL A 6 -35.88 -42.24 -25.66
CA VAL A 6 -34.93 -41.79 -24.63
C VAL A 6 -34.59 -40.31 -24.90
N LEU A 7 -35.08 -39.42 -24.05
CA LEU A 7 -34.70 -37.99 -24.03
C LEU A 7 -33.35 -37.87 -23.30
N LEU A 8 -32.29 -37.66 -24.07
CA LEU A 8 -30.95 -37.37 -23.56
C LEU A 8 -30.88 -35.86 -23.19
N SER A 9 -31.06 -35.57 -21.91
CA SER A 9 -30.91 -34.22 -21.37
C SER A 9 -29.43 -33.89 -21.29
N ALA A 10 -28.92 -33.07 -22.21
CA ALA A 10 -27.56 -32.53 -22.17
C ALA A 10 -27.48 -31.44 -21.11
N PHE A 11 -26.88 -31.77 -19.97
CA PHE A 11 -26.56 -30.81 -18.91
C PHE A 11 -25.30 -30.04 -19.31
N VAL A 12 -25.50 -28.84 -19.90
CA VAL A 12 -24.37 -27.94 -20.23
C VAL A 12 -23.88 -27.31 -18.93
N PHE A 13 -22.77 -27.85 -18.43
CA PHE A 13 -22.03 -27.18 -17.36
C PHE A 13 -21.40 -25.89 -17.91
N LEU A 14 -22.01 -24.76 -17.61
CA LEU A 14 -21.39 -23.46 -17.82
C LEU A 14 -20.23 -23.31 -16.81
N VAL A 15 -19.04 -23.67 -17.25
CA VAL A 15 -17.79 -23.36 -16.50
C VAL A 15 -17.57 -21.86 -16.63
N PHE A 16 -18.01 -21.08 -15.64
CA PHE A 16 -17.59 -19.70 -15.49
C PHE A 16 -16.09 -19.72 -15.12
N PRO A 17 -15.21 -19.12 -15.93
CA PRO A 17 -13.85 -18.94 -15.51
C PRO A 17 -13.85 -17.98 -14.31
N LEU A 18 -13.47 -18.49 -13.14
CA LEU A 18 -13.17 -17.69 -11.97
C LEU A 18 -11.87 -16.92 -12.29
N PHE A 19 -11.99 -15.79 -12.98
CA PHE A 19 -10.90 -14.84 -13.08
C PHE A 19 -10.65 -14.34 -11.64
N ALA A 20 -9.60 -14.85 -11.01
CA ALA A 20 -9.00 -14.24 -9.85
C ALA A 20 -8.58 -12.83 -10.27
N GLN A 21 -9.44 -11.86 -10.04
CA GLN A 21 -9.10 -10.46 -10.18
C GLN A 21 -8.08 -10.17 -9.08
N SER A 22 -6.80 -10.04 -9.46
CA SER A 22 -5.86 -9.25 -8.68
C SER A 22 -6.33 -7.80 -8.81
N GLY A 23 -7.47 -7.51 -8.17
CA GLY A 23 -8.13 -6.24 -8.28
C GLY A 23 -7.42 -5.22 -7.43
N SER A 24 -7.04 -4.11 -8.04
CA SER A 24 -6.77 -2.85 -7.33
C SER A 24 -7.81 -2.69 -6.22
N ARG A 25 -7.37 -2.56 -4.95
CA ARG A 25 -8.27 -2.35 -3.81
C ARG A 25 -8.86 -0.94 -3.74
N THR A 26 -8.73 -0.17 -4.81
CA THR A 26 -9.28 1.20 -4.91
C THR A 26 -10.78 1.19 -4.58
N GLY A 27 -11.19 2.07 -3.67
CA GLY A 27 -12.56 2.16 -3.15
C GLY A 27 -12.83 1.29 -1.91
N ALA A 28 -12.01 0.26 -1.65
CA ALA A 28 -12.18 -0.58 -0.47
C ALA A 28 -11.91 0.18 0.83
N LYS A 29 -12.68 -0.10 1.87
CA LYS A 29 -12.39 0.43 3.21
C LYS A 29 -11.16 -0.26 3.78
N VAL A 30 -10.25 0.53 4.34
CA VAL A 30 -9.04 0.00 4.98
C VAL A 30 -9.43 -0.72 6.28
N PRO A 31 -8.92 -1.95 6.51
CA PRO A 31 -9.14 -2.66 7.77
C PRO A 31 -8.49 -1.93 8.94
N ALA A 32 -8.78 -2.36 10.17
CA ALA A 32 -8.12 -1.81 11.35
C ALA A 32 -6.63 -2.18 11.34
N ILE A 33 -5.78 -1.20 11.05
CA ILE A 33 -4.33 -1.33 11.02
C ILE A 33 -3.73 -0.51 12.14
N THR A 34 -2.84 -1.13 12.91
CA THR A 34 -1.92 -0.47 13.84
C THR A 34 -0.50 -0.74 13.37
N VAL A 35 0.25 0.33 13.13
CA VAL A 35 1.66 0.27 12.70
C VAL A 35 2.53 0.56 13.91
N GLU A 36 3.42 -0.37 14.25
CA GLU A 36 4.50 -0.12 15.18
C GLU A 36 5.59 0.68 14.47
N MET A 37 5.92 1.85 15.01
CA MET A 37 6.96 2.70 14.43
C MET A 37 8.35 2.27 14.92
N LEU A 38 9.36 2.57 14.12
CA LEU A 38 10.76 2.27 14.47
C LEU A 38 11.20 2.96 15.77
N ASP A 39 10.62 4.10 16.11
CA ASP A 39 10.86 4.84 17.35
C ASP A 39 10.07 4.32 18.57
N GLY A 40 9.33 3.24 18.41
CA GLY A 40 8.55 2.59 19.48
C GLY A 40 7.11 3.12 19.66
N ARG A 41 6.72 4.16 18.95
CA ARG A 41 5.32 4.63 18.96
C ARG A 41 4.41 3.69 18.17
N GLU A 42 3.11 3.79 18.40
CA GLU A 42 2.09 3.13 17.57
C GLU A 42 1.24 4.16 16.81
N VAL A 43 1.00 3.90 15.54
CA VAL A 43 0.10 4.68 14.70
C VAL A 43 -1.07 3.81 14.27
N LYS A 44 -2.29 4.20 14.69
CA LYS A 44 -3.54 3.55 14.26
C LYS A 44 -4.05 4.27 13.03
N ILE A 45 -4.09 3.61 11.89
CA ILE A 45 -4.53 4.21 10.61
C ILE A 45 -5.98 4.73 10.71
N SER A 46 -6.82 4.07 11.48
CA SER A 46 -8.20 4.54 11.74
C SER A 46 -8.28 5.90 12.46
N LYS A 47 -7.22 6.30 13.20
CA LYS A 47 -7.14 7.62 13.85
C LYS A 47 -6.66 8.72 12.91
N CYS A 48 -6.15 8.36 11.73
CA CYS A 48 -5.79 9.32 10.67
C CYS A 48 -7.02 9.73 9.83
N ARG A 49 -8.23 9.49 10.33
CA ARG A 49 -9.45 9.93 9.65
C ARG A 49 -9.47 11.45 9.54
N GLY A 50 -9.69 11.94 8.33
CA GLY A 50 -9.56 13.37 8.00
C GLY A 50 -8.22 13.74 7.37
N ASP A 51 -7.22 12.82 7.41
CA ASP A 51 -5.94 13.01 6.74
C ASP A 51 -5.86 12.13 5.48
N VAL A 52 -5.03 12.53 4.54
CA VAL A 52 -4.56 11.64 3.47
C VAL A 52 -3.36 10.87 4.00
N VAL A 53 -3.39 9.54 3.86
CA VAL A 53 -2.30 8.68 4.34
C VAL A 53 -1.62 7.97 3.17
N LEU A 54 -0.30 8.06 3.07
CA LEU A 54 0.53 7.28 2.16
C LEU A 54 1.26 6.19 2.95
N LEU A 55 1.04 4.94 2.57
CA LEU A 55 1.83 3.79 3.02
C LEU A 55 2.73 3.34 1.87
N SER A 56 4.05 3.27 2.11
CA SER A 56 5.03 2.70 1.18
C SER A 56 5.64 1.46 1.80
N PHE A 57 5.44 0.28 1.19
CA PHE A 57 6.00 -0.98 1.69
C PHE A 57 7.33 -1.26 1.02
N TRP A 58 8.33 -1.59 1.83
CA TRP A 58 9.70 -1.78 1.41
C TRP A 58 10.45 -2.84 2.23
N ALA A 59 11.67 -3.17 1.79
CA ALA A 59 12.61 -3.98 2.56
C ALA A 59 14.06 -3.51 2.33
N THR A 60 14.95 -3.80 3.25
CA THR A 60 16.35 -3.31 3.22
C THR A 60 17.15 -3.81 2.02
N TRP A 61 16.80 -4.96 1.47
CA TRP A 61 17.39 -5.60 0.30
C TRP A 61 16.75 -5.21 -1.04
N CYS A 62 15.60 -4.53 -1.00
CA CYS A 62 14.82 -4.18 -2.19
C CYS A 62 15.41 -2.95 -2.89
N LYS A 63 16.23 -3.14 -3.90
CA LYS A 63 16.87 -2.04 -4.66
C LYS A 63 15.89 -1.03 -5.26
N PRO A 64 14.78 -1.44 -5.92
CA PRO A 64 13.79 -0.47 -6.41
C PRO A 64 13.10 0.31 -5.29
N CYS A 65 12.83 -0.33 -4.13
CA CYS A 65 12.29 0.36 -2.97
C CYS A 65 13.22 1.46 -2.45
N LEU A 66 14.52 1.18 -2.40
CA LEU A 66 15.51 2.16 -1.95
C LEU A 66 15.61 3.36 -2.90
N ARG A 67 15.42 3.15 -4.22
CA ARG A 67 15.32 4.26 -5.18
C ARG A 67 14.09 5.12 -4.92
N GLU A 68 12.93 4.50 -4.74
CA GLU A 68 11.68 5.17 -4.39
C GLU A 68 11.85 6.01 -3.11
N LEU A 69 12.36 5.39 -2.03
CA LEU A 69 12.56 6.06 -0.75
C LEU A 69 13.54 7.24 -0.81
N ASN A 70 14.53 7.21 -1.71
CA ASN A 70 15.43 8.35 -1.92
C ASN A 70 14.72 9.58 -2.51
N GLU A 71 13.66 9.41 -3.27
CA GLU A 71 12.89 10.51 -3.88
C GLU A 71 11.74 11.01 -2.97
N MET A 72 11.29 10.19 -2.01
CA MET A 72 10.16 10.50 -1.12
C MET A 72 10.32 11.82 -0.35
N PRO A 73 11.50 12.18 0.23
CA PRO A 73 11.65 13.42 0.97
C PRO A 73 11.34 14.65 0.12
N GLU A 74 11.79 14.65 -1.14
CA GLU A 74 11.60 15.76 -2.08
C GLU A 74 10.21 15.79 -2.67
N LYS A 75 9.82 14.68 -3.30
CA LYS A 75 8.59 14.60 -4.09
C LYS A 75 7.31 14.57 -3.25
N ILE A 76 7.42 14.05 -2.02
CA ILE A 76 6.26 13.79 -1.17
C ILE A 76 6.32 14.59 0.13
N LEU A 77 7.32 14.35 0.99
CA LEU A 77 7.30 14.90 2.35
C LEU A 77 7.35 16.43 2.36
N ARG A 78 8.29 17.04 1.63
CA ARG A 78 8.38 18.52 1.54
C ARG A 78 7.18 19.15 0.85
N ARG A 79 6.67 18.50 -0.21
CA ARG A 79 5.54 19.02 -0.97
C ARG A 79 4.25 19.15 -0.13
N PHE A 80 4.07 18.23 0.82
CA PHE A 80 2.85 18.17 1.63
C PHE A 80 3.09 18.52 3.11
N GLU A 81 4.23 19.11 3.43
CA GLU A 81 4.55 19.56 4.78
C GLU A 81 3.49 20.55 5.32
N GLY A 82 3.06 20.34 6.57
CA GLY A 82 2.06 21.18 7.23
C GLY A 82 0.61 20.96 6.77
N ARG A 83 0.36 20.06 5.80
CA ARG A 83 -0.98 19.68 5.37
C ARG A 83 -1.51 18.50 6.18
N LYS A 84 -2.81 18.21 6.08
CA LYS A 84 -3.45 17.02 6.69
C LYS A 84 -2.99 15.73 5.96
N PHE A 85 -1.70 15.45 6.04
CA PHE A 85 -1.03 14.38 5.34
C PHE A 85 -0.12 13.59 6.30
N THR A 86 -0.15 12.27 6.18
CA THR A 86 0.71 11.36 6.92
C THR A 86 1.34 10.36 5.95
N MET A 87 2.66 10.21 6.01
CA MET A 87 3.39 9.16 5.28
C MET A 87 4.04 8.19 6.27
N ILE A 88 3.99 6.89 5.96
CA ILE A 88 4.71 5.85 6.70
C ILE A 88 5.35 4.89 5.71
N ALA A 89 6.69 4.77 5.75
CA ALA A 89 7.41 3.73 5.03
C ALA A 89 7.47 2.46 5.89
N ILE A 90 6.71 1.43 5.52
CA ILE A 90 6.54 0.19 6.30
C ILE A 90 7.55 -0.84 5.82
N ALA A 91 8.54 -1.16 6.66
CA ALA A 91 9.48 -2.24 6.42
C ALA A 91 8.83 -3.59 6.72
N LYS A 92 8.77 -4.48 5.71
CA LYS A 92 8.09 -5.77 5.82
C LYS A 92 9.05 -6.95 5.86
N GLY A 93 8.70 -8.00 6.61
CA GLY A 93 9.40 -9.28 6.62
C GLY A 93 10.81 -9.24 7.21
N GLU A 94 11.15 -8.20 7.97
CA GLU A 94 12.49 -8.02 8.53
C GLU A 94 12.45 -7.63 10.02
N PRO A 95 13.44 -8.07 10.81
CA PRO A 95 13.54 -7.70 12.21
C PRO A 95 13.92 -6.21 12.37
N ARG A 96 13.47 -5.61 13.46
CA ARG A 96 13.68 -4.19 13.81
C ARG A 96 15.16 -3.76 13.69
N GLU A 97 16.08 -4.57 14.13
CA GLU A 97 17.51 -4.26 14.18
C GLU A 97 18.07 -4.03 12.77
N ARG A 98 17.71 -4.91 11.82
CA ARG A 98 18.14 -4.77 10.41
C ARG A 98 17.56 -3.52 9.76
N VAL A 99 16.29 -3.24 10.04
CA VAL A 99 15.63 -2.02 9.54
C VAL A 99 16.31 -0.79 10.12
N ALA A 100 16.60 -0.77 11.43
CA ALA A 100 17.25 0.34 12.11
C ALA A 100 18.63 0.65 11.53
N GLU A 101 19.45 -0.37 11.25
CA GLU A 101 20.77 -0.20 10.62
C GLU A 101 20.65 0.43 9.24
N LYS A 102 19.72 -0.05 8.39
CA LYS A 102 19.49 0.49 7.05
C LYS A 102 19.00 1.93 7.12
N VAL A 103 18.05 2.24 8.00
CA VAL A 103 17.53 3.59 8.19
C VAL A 103 18.62 4.55 8.67
N ALA A 104 19.51 4.10 9.57
CA ALA A 104 20.65 4.90 10.00
C ALA A 104 21.62 5.23 8.85
N GLN A 105 21.84 4.30 7.91
CA GLN A 105 22.63 4.54 6.70
C GLN A 105 21.95 5.55 5.78
N LEU A 106 20.64 5.43 5.54
CA LEU A 106 19.86 6.37 4.70
C LEU A 106 19.87 7.79 5.30
N ARG A 107 19.69 7.90 6.61
CA ARG A 107 19.74 9.20 7.33
C ARG A 107 21.08 9.92 7.18
N LYS A 108 22.21 9.18 7.20
CA LYS A 108 23.54 9.75 6.92
C LYS A 108 23.67 10.31 5.50
N GLN A 109 22.84 9.84 4.58
CA GLN A 109 22.75 10.32 3.19
C GLN A 109 21.72 11.44 3.01
N GLY A 110 21.10 11.93 4.09
CA GLY A 110 20.06 12.96 4.07
C GLY A 110 18.66 12.45 3.76
N VAL A 111 18.47 11.12 3.65
CA VAL A 111 17.16 10.51 3.36
C VAL A 111 16.44 10.22 4.67
N VAL A 112 15.43 11.05 4.98
CA VAL A 112 14.68 11.00 6.24
C VAL A 112 13.20 10.86 5.96
N PHE A 113 12.58 9.84 6.57
CA PHE A 113 11.14 9.57 6.48
C PHE A 113 10.65 8.81 7.73
N PRO A 114 9.33 8.84 8.05
CA PRO A 114 8.74 8.03 9.10
C PRO A 114 8.78 6.54 8.74
N VAL A 115 9.25 5.69 9.65
CA VAL A 115 9.42 4.25 9.44
C VAL A 115 8.51 3.46 10.36
N GLY A 116 7.67 2.60 9.76
CA GLY A 116 6.87 1.59 10.41
C GLY A 116 7.47 0.19 10.21
N LEU A 117 7.03 -0.76 11.00
CA LEU A 117 7.47 -2.14 10.99
C LEU A 117 6.31 -3.11 10.74
N ASP A 118 6.54 -4.10 9.89
CA ASP A 118 5.64 -5.22 9.61
C ASP A 118 6.45 -6.53 9.52
N PRO A 119 7.12 -6.95 10.62
CA PRO A 119 8.07 -8.08 10.60
C PRO A 119 7.41 -9.41 10.23
N TYR A 120 6.10 -9.54 10.43
CA TYR A 120 5.32 -10.75 10.13
C TYR A 120 4.43 -10.60 8.89
N GLU A 121 4.60 -9.53 8.11
CA GLU A 121 3.86 -9.23 6.86
C GLU A 121 2.33 -9.13 7.02
N LYS A 122 1.84 -8.96 8.25
CA LYS A 122 0.40 -8.91 8.54
C LYS A 122 -0.30 -7.70 7.92
N ILE A 123 0.37 -6.55 7.91
CA ILE A 123 -0.19 -5.30 7.38
C ILE A 123 -0.26 -5.38 5.85
N SER A 124 0.82 -5.85 5.20
CA SER A 124 0.88 -6.00 3.75
C SER A 124 -0.17 -7.01 3.25
N GLN A 125 -0.35 -8.15 3.95
CA GLN A 125 -1.38 -9.15 3.63
C GLN A 125 -2.81 -8.58 3.76
N LEU A 126 -3.08 -7.77 4.78
CA LEU A 126 -4.36 -7.08 4.95
C LEU A 126 -4.69 -6.14 3.79
N LEU A 127 -3.69 -5.57 3.12
CA LEU A 127 -3.85 -4.72 1.95
C LEU A 127 -3.78 -5.48 0.62
N GLY A 128 -3.54 -6.79 0.66
CA GLY A 128 -3.78 -7.72 -0.45
C GLY A 128 -2.69 -7.87 -1.49
N ASP A 129 -1.51 -7.31 -1.27
CA ASP A 129 -0.36 -7.59 -2.10
C ASP A 129 0.90 -7.74 -1.24
N GLU A 130 1.70 -8.76 -1.56
CA GLU A 130 2.94 -9.05 -0.84
C GLU A 130 4.19 -8.54 -1.58
N ARG A 131 4.03 -8.09 -2.83
CA ARG A 131 5.12 -7.57 -3.66
C ARG A 131 5.54 -6.17 -3.22
N ILE A 132 6.81 -5.85 -3.40
CA ILE A 132 7.40 -4.54 -3.07
C ILE A 132 8.29 -4.01 -4.22
N PRO A 133 8.44 -2.69 -4.35
CA PRO A 133 7.74 -1.65 -3.56
C PRO A 133 6.25 -1.63 -3.82
N GLN A 134 5.48 -1.18 -2.85
CA GLN A 134 4.04 -1.05 -2.95
C GLN A 134 3.63 0.30 -2.35
N LEU A 135 2.86 1.07 -3.10
CA LEU A 135 2.27 2.33 -2.65
C LEU A 135 0.76 2.16 -2.43
N VAL A 136 0.28 2.61 -1.28
CA VAL A 136 -1.15 2.67 -0.95
C VAL A 136 -1.49 4.06 -0.45
N ILE A 137 -2.39 4.77 -1.16
CA ILE A 137 -2.94 6.05 -0.69
C ILE A 137 -4.33 5.80 -0.13
N ILE A 138 -4.55 6.29 1.08
CA ILE A 138 -5.80 6.20 1.81
C ILE A 138 -6.37 7.61 1.93
N GLY A 139 -7.62 7.77 1.52
CA GLY A 139 -8.32 9.05 1.62
C GLY A 139 -8.81 9.36 3.04
N PRO A 140 -9.29 10.60 3.27
CA PRO A 140 -9.80 11.08 4.57
C PRO A 140 -10.97 10.25 5.13
N ASP A 141 -11.68 9.55 4.26
CA ASP A 141 -12.79 8.64 4.58
C ASP A 141 -12.34 7.21 4.91
N THR A 142 -11.03 6.98 5.02
CA THR A 142 -10.41 5.67 5.28
C THR A 142 -10.61 4.64 4.16
N ARG A 143 -10.76 5.09 2.91
CA ARG A 143 -10.81 4.21 1.73
C ARG A 143 -9.53 4.31 0.92
N VAL A 144 -9.14 3.19 0.32
CA VAL A 144 -8.02 3.14 -0.62
C VAL A 144 -8.38 3.98 -1.85
N ARG A 145 -7.51 4.90 -2.23
CA ARG A 145 -7.62 5.78 -3.40
C ARG A 145 -6.63 5.42 -4.51
N TYR A 146 -5.52 4.82 -4.11
CA TYR A 146 -4.47 4.38 -5.02
C TYR A 146 -3.79 3.14 -4.44
N HIS A 147 -3.46 2.19 -5.29
CA HIS A 147 -2.74 0.99 -4.92
C HIS A 147 -1.93 0.50 -6.12
N GLU A 148 -0.62 0.66 -6.03
CA GLU A 148 0.31 0.28 -7.09
C GLU A 148 1.49 -0.52 -6.55
N VAL A 149 1.99 -1.43 -7.40
CA VAL A 149 3.14 -2.29 -7.11
C VAL A 149 4.23 -2.04 -8.14
N GLY A 150 5.46 -1.96 -7.66
CA GLY A 150 6.64 -1.61 -8.44
C GLY A 150 6.88 -0.10 -8.44
N TYR A 151 8.11 0.28 -8.76
CA TYR A 151 8.57 1.66 -8.77
C TYR A 151 8.97 2.10 -10.19
N THR A 152 8.44 3.25 -10.58
CA THR A 152 9.00 4.13 -11.59
C THR A 152 8.87 5.59 -11.11
N PRO A 153 9.72 6.53 -11.59
CA PRO A 153 9.59 7.94 -11.23
C PRO A 153 8.20 8.51 -11.52
N GLU A 154 7.58 8.11 -12.63
CA GLU A 154 6.25 8.56 -13.06
C GLU A 154 5.15 8.11 -12.09
N ARG A 155 5.24 6.90 -11.52
CA ARG A 155 4.27 6.42 -10.52
C ARG A 155 4.32 7.19 -9.22
N LEU A 156 5.53 7.60 -8.81
CA LEU A 156 5.69 8.45 -7.63
C LEU A 156 5.12 9.85 -7.87
N ASP A 157 5.30 10.40 -9.08
CA ASP A 157 4.71 11.67 -9.48
C ASP A 157 3.18 11.58 -9.55
N GLU A 158 2.62 10.49 -10.12
CA GLU A 158 1.18 10.21 -10.11
C GLU A 158 0.63 10.11 -8.68
N ALA A 159 1.33 9.41 -7.79
CA ALA A 159 0.94 9.33 -6.38
C ALA A 159 0.89 10.73 -5.73
N ALA A 160 1.87 11.59 -6.03
CA ALA A 160 1.88 12.97 -5.56
C ALA A 160 0.69 13.78 -6.08
N GLU A 161 0.30 13.64 -7.35
CA GLU A 161 -0.88 14.29 -7.92
C GLU A 161 -2.19 13.85 -7.26
N ILE A 162 -2.32 12.54 -6.99
CA ILE A 162 -3.48 11.99 -6.28
C ILE A 162 -3.56 12.54 -4.85
N ILE A 163 -2.44 12.58 -4.12
CA ILE A 163 -2.38 13.18 -2.78
C ILE A 163 -2.82 14.65 -2.84
N GLU A 164 -2.27 15.43 -3.78
CA GLU A 164 -2.61 16.85 -3.96
C GLU A 164 -4.11 17.04 -4.18
N LYS A 165 -4.71 16.26 -5.09
CA LYS A 165 -6.14 16.29 -5.36
C LYS A 165 -6.96 16.01 -4.11
N LEU A 166 -6.65 14.93 -3.37
CA LEU A 166 -7.36 14.53 -2.16
C LEU A 166 -7.27 15.59 -1.05
N LEU A 167 -6.11 16.27 -0.95
CA LEU A 167 -5.92 17.33 0.03
C LEU A 167 -6.68 18.61 -0.33
N ASN A 168 -6.90 18.88 -1.62
CA ASN A 168 -7.65 20.04 -2.10
C ASN A 168 -9.17 19.81 -2.08
N GLU A 169 -9.64 18.57 -2.07
CA GLU A 169 -11.06 18.21 -1.96
C GLU A 169 -11.57 18.24 -0.51
N GLN A 170 -10.69 18.48 0.47
CA GLN A 170 -11.09 18.62 1.88
C GLN A 170 -11.68 20.01 2.14
N PRO A 171 -12.80 20.11 2.89
CA PRO A 171 -13.39 21.39 3.29
C PRO A 171 -12.51 22.14 4.29
#